data_76edc5511522ff31fd13a1e3dcf34f57
#
_entry.id   76edc5511522ff31fd13a1e3dcf34f57
#
_cell.length_a   1.000
_cell.length_b   1.000
_cell.length_c   1.000
_cell.angle_alpha   90.00
_cell.angle_beta   90.00
_cell.angle_gamma   90.00
#
_symmetry.space_group_name_H-M   'P 1'
#
loop_
_entity.id
_entity.type
_entity.pdbx_description
1 polymer ?
#
loop_
_entity_poly.entity_id
_entity_poly.type
_entity_poly.pdbx_seq_one_letter_code
_entity_poly.pdbx_strand_id
1 'polypeptide(L)'
;LIGTKRKWFLSMQFILALVFLGTGLTTPASNFFFLTLAFFWMGAFASATNDIASDGMYLIALKPQQQSFFVGLRGTFYRIGMITGQGLIVIIAGSLETSLGDNTQAWSWTMIIMAGMMLILTAVNYFTTPSVEEPEDILTEKLSRAEERANFFKVFETFFTKKNIALSLTFVLLY
;
A
#
# COMPACT_ATOMS: atom_id res chain seq x y z
N LEU A 1 16.52 -10.13 -4.38
CA LEU A 1 16.62 -9.30 -3.22
C LEU A 1 15.47 -9.56 -2.22
N ILE A 2 14.23 -9.24 -2.45
CA ILE A 2 13.09 -9.59 -1.58
C ILE A 2 12.24 -10.58 -2.38
N GLY A 3 12.54 -11.89 -2.17
CA GLY A 3 12.13 -12.95 -3.12
C GLY A 3 10.70 -13.44 -3.08
N THR A 4 9.79 -12.89 -2.26
CA THR A 4 8.39 -13.33 -2.22
C THR A 4 7.43 -12.15 -2.11
N LYS A 5 6.25 -12.25 -2.74
CA LYS A 5 5.21 -11.21 -2.65
C LYS A 5 4.81 -10.89 -1.22
N ARG A 6 4.81 -11.91 -0.33
CA ARG A 6 4.57 -11.73 1.11
C ARG A 6 5.61 -10.81 1.76
N LYS A 7 6.90 -10.97 1.43
CA LYS A 7 7.96 -10.11 1.99
C LYS A 7 7.81 -8.68 1.50
N TRP A 8 7.47 -8.47 0.23
CA TRP A 8 7.18 -7.15 -0.30
C TRP A 8 6.00 -6.49 0.42
N PHE A 9 4.90 -7.21 0.55
CA PHE A 9 3.70 -6.75 1.26
C PHE A 9 4.03 -6.30 2.69
N LEU A 10 4.67 -7.16 3.49
CA LEU A 10 5.02 -6.84 4.87
C LEU A 10 6.07 -5.70 4.97
N SER A 11 7.04 -5.67 4.07
CA SER A 11 8.04 -4.59 4.04
C SER A 11 7.41 -3.24 3.74
N MET A 12 6.47 -3.17 2.80
CA MET A 12 5.78 -1.93 2.48
C MET A 12 4.86 -1.46 3.61
N GLN A 13 4.21 -2.37 4.33
CA GLN A 13 3.44 -2.01 5.52
C GLN A 13 4.34 -1.45 6.63
N PHE A 14 5.51 -2.03 6.83
CA PHE A 14 6.49 -1.51 7.78
C PHE A 14 6.99 -0.12 7.38
N ILE A 15 7.28 0.09 6.09
CA ILE A 15 7.65 1.42 5.57
C ILE A 15 6.52 2.43 5.79
N LEU A 16 5.25 2.05 5.58
CA LEU A 16 4.10 2.92 5.86
C LEU A 16 4.02 3.30 7.34
N ALA A 17 4.31 2.37 8.25
CA ALA A 17 4.38 2.70 9.67
C ALA A 17 5.51 3.71 9.98
N LEU A 18 6.67 3.57 9.33
CA LEU A 18 7.77 4.54 9.45
C LEU A 18 7.42 5.91 8.85
N VAL A 19 6.64 5.94 7.77
CA VAL A 19 6.13 7.19 7.18
C VAL A 19 5.24 7.94 8.18
N PHE A 20 4.27 7.25 8.79
CA PHE A 20 3.42 7.87 9.82
C PHE A 20 4.23 8.34 11.02
N LEU A 21 5.18 7.51 11.50
CA LEU A 21 6.06 7.89 12.60
C LEU A 21 6.91 9.12 12.26
N GLY A 22 7.55 9.11 11.08
CA GLY A 22 8.36 10.24 10.61
C GLY A 22 7.54 11.52 10.46
N THR A 23 6.34 11.43 9.90
CA THR A 23 5.42 12.56 9.81
C THR A 23 5.09 13.10 11.21
N GLY A 24 4.72 12.23 12.15
CA GLY A 24 4.40 12.64 13.52
C GLY A 24 5.57 13.34 14.24
N LEU A 25 6.77 12.77 14.13
CA LEU A 25 7.98 13.35 14.76
C LEU A 25 8.41 14.67 14.13
N THR A 26 8.13 14.88 12.85
CA THR A 26 8.55 16.10 12.14
C THR A 26 7.48 17.19 12.10
N THR A 27 6.24 16.89 12.48
CA THR A 27 5.15 17.88 12.54
C THR A 27 5.51 19.13 13.39
N PRO A 28 6.19 19.03 14.56
CA PRO A 28 6.57 20.21 15.35
C PRO A 28 7.78 20.98 14.79
N ALA A 29 8.45 20.51 13.75
CA ALA A 29 9.66 21.12 13.21
C ALA A 29 9.35 22.40 12.42
N SER A 30 10.28 23.35 12.39
CA SER A 30 10.13 24.62 11.65
C SER A 30 9.97 24.43 10.15
N ASN A 31 10.50 23.35 9.59
CA ASN A 31 10.39 22.98 8.18
C ASN A 31 9.41 21.82 7.94
N PHE A 32 8.40 21.68 8.82
CA PHE A 32 7.43 20.57 8.81
C PHE A 32 6.80 20.32 7.45
N PHE A 33 6.50 21.37 6.70
CA PHE A 33 5.83 21.25 5.40
C PHE A 33 6.61 20.39 4.40
N PHE A 34 7.91 20.69 4.22
CA PHE A 34 8.75 19.93 3.29
C PHE A 34 8.98 18.48 3.76
N LEU A 35 9.15 18.29 5.06
CA LEU A 35 9.33 16.96 5.65
C LEU A 35 8.05 16.12 5.52
N THR A 36 6.91 16.68 5.83
CA THR A 36 5.60 16.02 5.66
C THR A 36 5.36 15.66 4.21
N LEU A 37 5.65 16.57 3.28
CA LEU A 37 5.52 16.31 1.85
C LEU A 37 6.43 15.16 1.39
N ALA A 38 7.68 15.11 1.86
CA ALA A 38 8.61 14.03 1.54
C ALA A 38 8.12 12.68 2.09
N PHE A 39 7.62 12.64 3.34
CA PHE A 39 7.04 11.42 3.90
C PHE A 39 5.77 10.99 3.15
N PHE A 40 4.91 11.91 2.74
CA PHE A 40 3.72 11.58 1.98
C PHE A 40 4.05 11.03 0.59
N TRP A 41 5.06 11.57 -0.09
CA TRP A 41 5.57 10.98 -1.33
C TRP A 41 6.08 9.55 -1.12
N MET A 42 6.90 9.34 -0.11
CA MET A 42 7.37 8.00 0.23
C MET A 42 6.20 7.06 0.58
N GLY A 43 5.21 7.55 1.33
CA GLY A 43 4.00 6.83 1.68
C GLY A 43 3.16 6.45 0.46
N ALA A 44 3.01 7.35 -0.52
CA ALA A 44 2.28 7.08 -1.75
C ALA A 44 2.93 5.93 -2.55
N PHE A 45 4.25 5.95 -2.71
CA PHE A 45 4.97 4.85 -3.36
C PHE A 45 4.88 3.53 -2.58
N ALA A 46 5.04 3.59 -1.26
CA ALA A 46 4.92 2.39 -0.42
C ALA A 46 3.50 1.81 -0.46
N SER A 47 2.47 2.66 -0.42
CA SER A 47 1.06 2.24 -0.52
C SER A 47 0.76 1.60 -1.87
N ALA A 48 1.15 2.23 -2.98
CA ALA A 48 0.96 1.68 -4.31
C ALA A 48 1.68 0.32 -4.48
N THR A 49 2.89 0.20 -3.97
CA THR A 49 3.65 -1.06 -4.01
C THR A 49 3.01 -2.13 -3.13
N ASN A 50 2.49 -1.74 -1.96
CA ASN A 50 1.75 -2.64 -1.06
C ASN A 50 0.50 -3.20 -1.73
N ASP A 51 -0.26 -2.36 -2.45
CA ASP A 51 -1.45 -2.77 -3.19
C ASP A 51 -1.11 -3.79 -4.28
N ILE A 52 -0.08 -3.51 -5.08
CA ILE A 52 0.40 -4.43 -6.13
C ILE A 52 0.84 -5.77 -5.53
N ALA A 53 1.58 -5.74 -4.41
CA ALA A 53 2.03 -6.96 -3.74
C ALA A 53 0.85 -7.77 -3.18
N SER A 54 -0.13 -7.09 -2.58
CA SER A 54 -1.37 -7.68 -2.06
C SER A 54 -2.19 -8.32 -3.19
N ASP A 55 -2.37 -7.61 -4.30
CA ASP A 55 -3.10 -8.11 -5.47
C ASP A 55 -2.39 -9.32 -6.08
N GLY A 56 -1.08 -9.29 -6.18
CA GLY A 56 -0.31 -10.41 -6.67
C GLY A 56 -0.42 -11.66 -5.77
N MET A 57 -0.44 -11.50 -4.44
CA MET A 57 -0.68 -12.62 -3.52
C MET A 57 -2.09 -13.18 -3.67
N TYR A 58 -3.08 -12.31 -3.76
CA TYR A 58 -4.48 -12.66 -3.94
C TYR A 58 -4.69 -13.51 -5.19
N LEU A 59 -4.09 -13.12 -6.33
CA LEU A 59 -4.21 -13.85 -7.59
C LEU A 59 -3.59 -15.25 -7.56
N ILE A 60 -2.53 -15.44 -6.76
CA ILE A 60 -1.87 -16.75 -6.61
C ILE A 60 -2.59 -17.63 -5.58
N ALA A 61 -3.08 -17.03 -4.49
CA ALA A 61 -3.68 -17.76 -3.39
C ALA A 61 -5.09 -18.31 -3.71
N LEU A 62 -5.83 -17.66 -4.60
CA LEU A 62 -7.24 -17.98 -4.86
C LEU A 62 -7.46 -18.60 -6.24
N LYS A 63 -8.34 -19.62 -6.29
CA LYS A 63 -8.81 -20.22 -7.54
C LYS A 63 -9.64 -19.21 -8.36
N PRO A 64 -9.63 -19.27 -9.70
CA PRO A 64 -10.36 -18.31 -10.55
C PRO A 64 -11.84 -18.13 -10.19
N GLN A 65 -12.52 -19.20 -9.77
CA GLN A 65 -13.93 -19.15 -9.36
C GLN A 65 -14.15 -18.36 -8.05
N GLN A 66 -13.16 -18.35 -7.18
CA GLN A 66 -13.21 -17.63 -5.89
C GLN A 66 -12.83 -16.15 -6.06
N GLN A 67 -12.00 -15.84 -7.04
CA GLN A 67 -11.50 -14.46 -7.26
C GLN A 67 -12.64 -13.47 -7.48
N SER A 68 -13.67 -13.82 -8.25
CA SER A 68 -14.83 -12.95 -8.54
C SER A 68 -15.59 -12.57 -7.26
N PHE A 69 -15.81 -13.52 -6.37
CA PHE A 69 -16.48 -13.27 -5.10
C PHE A 69 -15.66 -12.36 -4.18
N PHE A 70 -14.36 -12.65 -4.05
CA PHE A 70 -13.48 -11.90 -3.17
C PHE A 70 -13.16 -10.50 -3.66
N VAL A 71 -13.19 -10.23 -4.99
CA VAL A 71 -13.06 -8.88 -5.55
C VAL A 71 -14.18 -7.96 -5.03
N GLY A 72 -15.43 -8.43 -5.05
CA GLY A 72 -16.56 -7.67 -4.52
C GLY A 72 -16.43 -7.43 -3.01
N LEU A 73 -16.05 -8.45 -2.25
CA LEU A 73 -15.85 -8.36 -0.81
C LEU A 73 -14.74 -7.38 -0.45
N ARG A 74 -13.60 -7.43 -1.17
CA ARG A 74 -12.49 -6.49 -1.01
C ARG A 74 -12.92 -5.05 -1.21
N GLY A 75 -13.71 -4.76 -2.25
CA GLY A 75 -14.23 -3.40 -2.49
C GLY A 75 -15.07 -2.87 -1.35
N THR A 76 -15.88 -3.72 -0.73
CA THR A 76 -16.68 -3.38 0.44
C THR A 76 -15.81 -3.07 1.66
N PHE A 77 -14.85 -3.94 1.98
CA PHE A 77 -13.93 -3.72 3.09
C PHE A 77 -13.02 -2.51 2.88
N TYR A 78 -12.60 -2.25 1.63
CA TYR A 78 -11.86 -1.04 1.29
C TYR A 78 -12.65 0.23 1.62
N ARG A 79 -13.92 0.30 1.24
CA ARG A 79 -14.81 1.44 1.55
C ARG A 79 -15.01 1.63 3.05
N ILE A 80 -15.26 0.54 3.77
CA ILE A 80 -15.40 0.57 5.23
C ILE A 80 -14.10 1.08 5.87
N GLY A 81 -12.96 0.52 5.46
CA GLY A 81 -11.65 0.93 5.96
C GLY A 81 -11.32 2.40 5.67
N MET A 82 -11.68 2.89 4.49
CA MET A 82 -11.47 4.29 4.11
C MET A 82 -12.31 5.23 4.99
N ILE A 83 -13.60 4.97 5.14
CA ILE A 83 -14.49 5.81 5.97
C ILE A 83 -14.07 5.78 7.45
N THR A 84 -13.81 4.58 7.97
CA THR A 84 -13.39 4.39 9.36
C THR A 84 -12.02 5.04 9.62
N GLY A 85 -11.06 4.84 8.72
CA GLY A 85 -9.72 5.39 8.88
C GLY A 85 -9.72 6.92 8.86
N GLN A 86 -10.40 7.53 7.91
CA GLN A 86 -10.52 9.00 7.85
C GLN A 86 -11.22 9.57 9.07
N GLY A 87 -12.34 8.96 9.48
CA GLY A 87 -13.09 9.38 10.66
C GLY A 87 -12.28 9.23 11.96
N LEU A 88 -11.61 8.09 12.12
CA LEU A 88 -10.81 7.80 13.30
C LEU A 88 -9.66 8.79 13.48
N ILE A 89 -8.94 9.12 12.40
CA ILE A 89 -7.84 10.09 12.43
C ILE A 89 -8.33 11.44 12.94
N VAL A 90 -9.44 11.94 12.41
CA VAL A 90 -10.00 13.25 12.81
C VAL A 90 -10.51 13.24 14.25
N ILE A 91 -11.16 12.16 14.69
CA ILE A 91 -11.66 12.02 16.06
C ILE A 91 -10.48 12.00 17.05
N ILE A 92 -9.42 11.26 16.78
CA ILE A 92 -8.23 11.21 17.63
C ILE A 92 -7.57 12.58 17.69
N ALA A 93 -7.37 13.24 16.54
CA ALA A 93 -6.77 14.57 16.48
C ALA A 93 -7.57 15.59 17.28
N GLY A 94 -8.90 15.62 17.10
CA GLY A 94 -9.78 16.54 17.85
C GLY A 94 -9.80 16.28 19.36
N SER A 95 -9.80 15.02 19.78
CA SER A 95 -9.73 14.65 21.20
C SER A 95 -8.39 15.09 21.83
N LEU A 96 -7.29 14.89 21.11
CA LEU A 96 -5.97 15.30 21.56
C LEU A 96 -5.82 16.83 21.58
N GLU A 97 -6.36 17.53 20.59
CA GLU A 97 -6.37 18.99 20.57
C GLU A 97 -7.11 19.57 21.76
N THR A 98 -8.27 19.01 22.10
CA THR A 98 -9.03 19.43 23.30
C THR A 98 -8.25 19.16 24.57
N SER A 99 -7.48 18.09 24.65
CA SER A 99 -6.73 17.71 25.86
C SER A 99 -5.41 18.43 26.01
N LEU A 100 -4.69 18.68 24.91
CA LEU A 100 -3.34 19.25 24.88
C LEU A 100 -3.37 20.78 24.71
N GLY A 101 -4.43 21.34 24.16
CA GLY A 101 -4.55 22.77 23.85
C GLY A 101 -3.62 23.25 22.72
N ASP A 102 -2.98 22.33 21.98
CA ASP A 102 -2.05 22.60 20.89
C ASP A 102 -2.34 21.69 19.70
N ASN A 103 -2.77 22.30 18.60
CA ASN A 103 -3.09 21.60 17.36
C ASN A 103 -1.88 20.87 16.77
N THR A 104 -0.70 21.47 16.82
CA THR A 104 0.52 20.86 16.27
C THR A 104 0.89 19.58 17.02
N GLN A 105 0.83 19.61 18.34
CA GLN A 105 1.09 18.43 19.16
C GLN A 105 0.00 17.37 18.99
N ALA A 106 -1.26 17.77 18.87
CA ALA A 106 -2.37 16.86 18.64
C ALA A 106 -2.19 16.04 17.33
N TRP A 107 -1.85 16.71 16.25
CA TRP A 107 -1.57 16.03 14.98
C TRP A 107 -0.29 15.17 15.03
N SER A 108 0.75 15.63 15.69
CA SER A 108 1.98 14.85 15.92
C SER A 108 1.66 13.52 16.61
N TRP A 109 0.96 13.55 17.72
CA TRP A 109 0.56 12.36 18.46
C TRP A 109 -0.41 11.47 17.65
N THR A 110 -1.34 12.08 16.91
CA THR A 110 -2.25 11.33 16.04
C THR A 110 -1.47 10.48 15.03
N MET A 111 -0.47 11.05 14.38
CA MET A 111 0.37 10.33 13.41
C MET A 111 1.20 9.24 14.08
N ILE A 112 1.71 9.47 15.29
CA ILE A 112 2.43 8.45 16.07
C ILE A 112 1.50 7.29 16.46
N ILE A 113 0.26 7.57 16.86
CA ILE A 113 -0.75 6.56 17.15
C ILE A 113 -1.08 5.73 15.89
N MET A 114 -1.22 6.40 14.73
CA MET A 114 -1.41 5.71 13.45
C MET A 114 -0.22 4.82 13.08
N ALA A 115 1.00 5.26 13.34
CA ALA A 115 2.20 4.45 13.18
C ALA A 115 2.15 3.18 14.05
N GLY A 116 1.78 3.32 15.31
CA GLY A 116 1.59 2.19 16.24
C GLY A 116 0.53 1.21 15.74
N MET A 117 -0.62 1.72 15.30
CA MET A 117 -1.68 0.91 14.74
C MET A 117 -1.24 0.16 13.47
N MET A 118 -0.48 0.83 12.58
CA MET A 118 0.10 0.19 11.39
C MET A 118 1.11 -0.91 11.75
N LEU A 119 1.92 -0.72 12.80
CA LEU A 119 2.83 -1.77 13.28
C LEU A 119 2.06 -2.98 13.81
N ILE A 120 0.99 -2.77 14.56
CA ILE A 120 0.12 -3.85 15.04
C ILE A 120 -0.49 -4.61 13.86
N LEU A 121 -1.02 -3.91 12.86
CA LEU A 121 -1.57 -4.53 11.65
C LEU A 121 -0.49 -5.30 10.88
N THR A 122 0.72 -4.77 10.77
CA THR A 122 1.86 -5.47 10.16
C THR A 122 2.20 -6.74 10.91
N ALA A 123 2.19 -6.70 12.24
CA ALA A 123 2.43 -7.88 13.07
C ALA A 123 1.32 -8.92 12.91
N VAL A 124 0.06 -8.51 12.91
CA VAL A 124 -1.08 -9.42 12.64
C VAL A 124 -0.93 -10.05 11.26
N ASN A 125 -0.63 -9.27 10.23
CA ASN A 125 -0.43 -9.76 8.88
C ASN A 125 0.78 -10.69 8.76
N TYR A 126 1.83 -10.46 9.54
CA TYR A 126 2.98 -11.37 9.58
C TYR A 126 2.58 -12.79 10.02
N PHE A 127 1.66 -12.92 10.98
CA PHE A 127 1.21 -14.23 11.47
C PHE A 127 0.07 -14.83 10.64
N THR A 128 -0.79 -14.00 10.04
CA THR A 128 -2.00 -14.45 9.34
C THR A 128 -1.81 -14.67 7.85
N THR A 129 -0.89 -13.93 7.21
CA THR A 129 -0.69 -14.02 5.76
C THR A 129 0.07 -15.29 5.39
N PRO A 130 -0.50 -16.20 4.59
CA PRO A 130 0.18 -17.42 4.17
C PRO A 130 1.40 -17.09 3.29
N SER A 131 2.43 -17.92 3.40
CA SER A 131 3.52 -17.90 2.42
C SER A 131 3.04 -18.61 1.16
N VAL A 132 2.61 -17.80 0.19
CA VAL A 132 2.26 -18.33 -1.14
C VAL A 132 3.55 -18.38 -1.95
N GLU A 133 3.99 -19.59 -2.30
CA GLU A 133 5.13 -19.79 -3.20
C GLU A 133 4.65 -19.63 -4.64
N GLU A 134 5.44 -18.94 -5.43
CA GLU A 134 5.23 -18.92 -6.88
C GLU A 134 5.50 -20.31 -7.43
N PRO A 135 4.72 -20.80 -8.42
CA PRO A 135 4.98 -22.08 -9.07
C PRO A 135 6.45 -22.15 -9.51
N GLU A 136 7.10 -23.27 -9.29
CA GLU A 136 8.53 -23.47 -9.59
C GLU A 136 8.89 -23.17 -11.05
N ASP A 137 7.95 -23.33 -11.96
CA ASP A 137 8.11 -23.02 -13.39
C ASP A 137 8.43 -21.55 -13.69
N ILE A 138 8.07 -20.63 -12.77
CA ILE A 138 8.38 -19.21 -12.89
C ILE A 138 9.74 -18.87 -12.24
N LEU A 139 10.22 -19.72 -11.33
CA LEU A 139 11.49 -19.50 -10.62
C LEU A 139 12.72 -19.93 -11.43
N THR A 140 12.56 -20.73 -12.47
CA THR A 140 13.67 -21.30 -13.24
C THR A 140 14.29 -20.33 -14.24
N GLU A 141 13.62 -19.25 -14.59
CA GLU A 141 14.17 -18.25 -15.50
C GLU A 141 14.64 -17.01 -14.73
N LYS A 142 15.78 -17.11 -14.07
CA LYS A 142 16.51 -15.92 -13.60
C LYS A 142 17.02 -15.14 -14.81
N LEU A 143 16.12 -14.35 -15.38
CA LEU A 143 16.47 -13.41 -16.43
C LEU A 143 17.61 -12.49 -15.96
N SER A 144 18.57 -12.24 -16.83
CA SER A 144 19.59 -11.24 -16.55
C SER A 144 18.92 -9.86 -16.36
N ARG A 145 19.54 -8.95 -15.62
CA ARG A 145 18.98 -7.60 -15.40
C ARG A 145 18.70 -6.84 -16.71
N ALA A 146 19.40 -7.17 -17.77
CA ALA A 146 19.18 -6.60 -19.10
C ALA A 146 17.92 -7.17 -19.75
N GLU A 147 17.69 -8.47 -19.59
CA GLU A 147 16.48 -9.16 -20.07
C GLU A 147 15.23 -8.74 -19.28
N GLU A 148 15.34 -8.54 -17.97
CA GLU A 148 14.25 -7.99 -17.15
C GLU A 148 13.83 -6.59 -17.63
N ARG A 149 14.78 -5.71 -17.94
CA ARG A 149 14.49 -4.38 -18.51
C ARG A 149 13.87 -4.46 -19.90
N ALA A 150 14.41 -5.30 -20.78
CA ALA A 150 13.88 -5.50 -22.12
C ALA A 150 12.44 -6.06 -22.07
N ASN A 151 12.19 -7.02 -21.18
CA ASN A 151 10.85 -7.56 -20.96
C ASN A 151 9.89 -6.54 -20.39
N PHE A 152 10.32 -5.67 -19.47
CA PHE A 152 9.48 -4.58 -18.96
C PHE A 152 9.02 -3.65 -20.09
N PHE A 153 9.92 -3.16 -20.92
CA PHE A 153 9.56 -2.32 -22.06
C PHE A 153 8.68 -3.05 -23.08
N LYS A 154 8.96 -4.32 -23.35
CA LYS A 154 8.16 -5.14 -24.25
C LYS A 154 6.74 -5.38 -23.71
N VAL A 155 6.58 -5.59 -22.41
CA VAL A 155 5.26 -5.69 -21.76
C VAL A 155 4.50 -4.38 -21.89
N PHE A 156 5.17 -3.24 -21.70
CA PHE A 156 4.58 -1.91 -21.85
C PHE A 156 4.11 -1.67 -23.30
N GLU A 157 4.97 -1.94 -24.27
CA GLU A 157 4.64 -1.87 -25.69
C GLU A 157 3.46 -2.79 -26.05
N THR A 158 3.52 -4.04 -25.61
CA THR A 158 2.45 -5.04 -25.84
C THR A 158 1.14 -4.62 -25.19
N PHE A 159 1.18 -3.95 -24.04
CA PHE A 159 -0.02 -3.43 -23.39
C PHE A 159 -0.71 -2.36 -24.22
N PHE A 160 0.04 -1.36 -24.71
CA PHE A 160 -0.53 -0.27 -25.52
C PHE A 160 -0.89 -0.66 -26.94
N THR A 161 -0.33 -1.75 -27.47
CA THR A 161 -0.66 -2.27 -28.81
C THR A 161 -1.84 -3.26 -28.80
N LYS A 162 -2.39 -3.62 -27.63
CA LYS A 162 -3.57 -4.49 -27.54
C LYS A 162 -4.78 -3.89 -28.26
N LYS A 163 -5.47 -4.73 -29.00
CA LYS A 163 -6.73 -4.36 -29.67
C LYS A 163 -7.72 -3.82 -28.64
N ASN A 164 -8.29 -2.65 -28.92
CA ASN A 164 -9.27 -1.96 -28.07
C ASN A 164 -8.72 -1.41 -26.74
N ILE A 165 -7.40 -1.29 -26.56
CA ILE A 165 -6.83 -0.76 -25.31
C ILE A 165 -7.30 0.67 -25.01
N ALA A 166 -7.42 1.52 -26.05
CA ALA A 166 -7.93 2.89 -25.92
C ALA A 166 -9.36 2.89 -25.36
N LEU A 167 -10.23 2.01 -25.86
CA LEU A 167 -11.60 1.88 -25.35
C LEU A 167 -11.62 1.42 -23.90
N SER A 168 -10.78 0.44 -23.55
CA SER A 168 -10.65 -0.05 -22.17
C SER A 168 -10.15 1.00 -21.23
N LEU A 169 -9.14 1.78 -21.63
CA LEU A 169 -8.61 2.89 -20.83
C LEU A 169 -9.64 4.00 -20.68
N THR A 170 -10.35 4.36 -21.76
CA THR A 170 -11.43 5.35 -21.71
C THR A 170 -12.53 4.90 -20.74
N PHE A 171 -12.92 3.63 -20.80
CA PHE A 171 -13.90 3.08 -19.85
C PHE A 171 -13.44 3.20 -18.39
N VAL A 172 -12.18 2.82 -18.09
CA VAL A 172 -11.62 2.92 -16.74
C VAL A 172 -11.50 4.37 -16.25
N LEU A 173 -11.22 5.33 -17.15
CA LEU A 173 -11.11 6.75 -16.80
C LEU A 173 -12.47 7.41 -16.57
N LEU A 174 -13.54 6.92 -17.22
CA LEU A 174 -14.88 7.49 -17.11
C LEU A 174 -15.75 6.81 -16.05
N TYR A 175 -15.37 5.64 -15.59
CA TYR A 175 -16.05 4.88 -14.56
C TYR A 175 -15.59 5.27 -13.16
#